data_3cb2c472f0fc7b370f52e6bab30d455d
#
_entry.id   3cb2c472f0fc7b370f52e6bab30d455d
#
_cell.length_a   1.000
_cell.length_b   1.000
_cell.length_c   1.000
_cell.angle_alpha   90.00
_cell.angle_beta   90.00
_cell.angle_gamma   90.00
#
_symmetry.space_group_name_H-M   'P 1'
#
loop_
_entity.id
_entity.type
_entity.pdbx_description
1 polymer ?
#
loop_
_entity_poly.entity_id
_entity_poly.type
_entity_poly.pdbx_seq_one_letter_code
_entity_poly.pdbx_strand_id
1 'polypeptide(L)'
;MQEAPQIKDSAEESLADTEPKEPAIRIRDLDFLYGDNQVIHDVSLDIFPKEVMAFIGPSGCGKSTLLRCLNRMNDLVDGARIGKGSIEIHGTDLHDKSVDVIELRKRVGMVFQKSNPFPKSIYQNVAYGLQIQGVRSKRVIDEKVEESLRKSALWEEVKDRLNENAYGLSGGQQQRLCIARTLAVEPEIILMDEPCSALDPVATGRVEELILGLKNEYTIVVVTHNMQQAGRISDRTAFFYLGKLIECDQTKKIFLNPSKQQTEDYISGKFG
;
A
#
# COMPACT_ATOMS: atom_id res chain seq x y z
N MET A 1 -60.35 24.59 -18.48
CA MET A 1 -59.25 25.13 -17.72
C MET A 1 -58.85 24.08 -16.72
N GLN A 2 -57.82 23.29 -17.02
CA GLN A 2 -57.26 22.28 -16.14
C GLN A 2 -55.88 22.81 -15.70
N GLU A 3 -55.70 22.92 -14.38
CA GLU A 3 -54.47 23.33 -13.76
C GLU A 3 -53.40 22.22 -13.90
N ALA A 4 -52.17 22.61 -14.29
CA ALA A 4 -50.98 21.74 -14.33
C ALA A 4 -50.42 21.55 -12.93
N PRO A 5 -49.89 20.34 -12.58
CA PRO A 5 -49.29 20.10 -11.28
C PRO A 5 -47.90 20.72 -11.18
N GLN A 6 -47.68 21.48 -10.12
CA GLN A 6 -46.38 22.01 -9.73
C GLN A 6 -45.45 20.87 -9.31
N ILE A 7 -44.33 20.74 -10.02
CA ILE A 7 -43.21 19.88 -9.62
C ILE A 7 -42.44 20.65 -8.53
N LYS A 8 -42.47 20.13 -7.30
CA LYS A 8 -41.62 20.59 -6.22
C LYS A 8 -40.21 20.04 -6.44
N ASP A 9 -39.25 20.91 -6.71
CA ASP A 9 -37.81 20.66 -6.60
C ASP A 9 -37.49 20.30 -5.14
N SER A 10 -37.13 19.03 -4.93
CA SER A 10 -36.56 18.53 -3.69
C SER A 10 -35.16 18.03 -3.95
N ALA A 11 -34.24 18.97 -4.23
CA ALA A 11 -32.80 18.73 -4.23
C ALA A 11 -32.18 19.42 -3.01
N GLU A 12 -32.52 18.92 -1.82
CA GLU A 12 -31.66 19.11 -0.64
C GLU A 12 -30.80 17.85 -0.52
N GLU A 13 -29.65 17.82 -1.25
CA GLU A 13 -28.54 16.94 -0.94
C GLU A 13 -28.05 17.30 0.46
N SER A 14 -28.28 16.40 1.42
CA SER A 14 -27.76 16.49 2.76
C SER A 14 -26.23 16.61 2.72
N LEU A 15 -25.72 17.79 3.04
CA LEU A 15 -24.34 17.97 3.50
C LEU A 15 -24.21 17.18 4.82
N ALA A 16 -23.85 15.92 4.69
CA ALA A 16 -23.45 15.13 5.84
C ALA A 16 -22.20 15.79 6.40
N ASP A 17 -22.30 16.31 7.63
CA ASP A 17 -21.20 16.72 8.49
C ASP A 17 -20.23 15.52 8.62
N THR A 18 -19.24 15.46 7.72
CA THR A 18 -18.15 14.51 7.85
C THR A 18 -17.13 15.14 8.79
N GLU A 19 -17.12 14.70 10.05
CA GLU A 19 -15.98 14.97 10.94
C GLU A 19 -14.67 14.72 10.15
N PRO A 20 -13.66 15.60 10.31
CA PRO A 20 -12.40 15.42 9.60
C PRO A 20 -11.81 14.06 10.00
N LYS A 21 -11.71 13.13 9.03
CA LYS A 21 -11.14 11.81 9.27
C LYS A 21 -9.71 11.97 9.77
N GLU A 22 -9.40 11.40 10.93
CA GLU A 22 -8.02 11.33 11.38
C GLU A 22 -7.19 10.47 10.43
N PRO A 23 -5.98 10.90 10.05
CA PRO A 23 -5.11 10.10 9.19
C PRO A 23 -4.64 8.83 9.91
N ALA A 24 -4.61 7.70 9.20
CA ALA A 24 -3.99 6.47 9.67
C ALA A 24 -2.47 6.61 9.76
N ILE A 25 -1.88 7.35 8.80
CA ILE A 25 -0.45 7.66 8.79
C ILE A 25 -0.30 9.18 8.63
N ARG A 26 0.51 9.78 9.50
CA ARG A 26 0.86 11.21 9.45
C ARG A 26 2.37 11.35 9.36
N ILE A 27 2.85 12.02 8.31
CA ILE A 27 4.26 12.34 8.09
C ILE A 27 4.39 13.86 8.19
N ARG A 28 5.37 14.35 8.95
CA ARG A 28 5.62 15.79 9.14
C ARG A 28 7.09 16.11 8.98
N ASP A 29 7.38 17.02 8.05
CA ASP A 29 8.70 17.64 7.79
C ASP A 29 9.84 16.62 7.74
N LEU A 30 9.58 15.46 7.12
CA LEU A 30 10.48 14.31 7.17
C LEU A 30 11.70 14.50 6.28
N ASP A 31 12.88 14.44 6.88
CA ASP A 31 14.18 14.27 6.23
C ASP A 31 14.70 12.86 6.53
N PHE A 32 15.16 12.14 5.50
CA PHE A 32 15.73 10.81 5.67
C PHE A 32 17.05 10.66 4.92
N LEU A 33 18.03 10.03 5.58
CA LEU A 33 19.39 9.89 5.08
C LEU A 33 19.88 8.42 5.13
N TYR A 34 20.74 8.07 4.18
CA TYR A 34 21.63 6.92 4.24
C TYR A 34 23.07 7.44 4.37
N GLY A 35 23.70 7.29 5.55
CA GLY A 35 24.96 7.95 5.86
C GLY A 35 24.80 9.48 5.76
N ASP A 36 25.59 10.10 4.87
CA ASP A 36 25.52 11.54 4.60
C ASP A 36 24.64 11.90 3.39
N ASN A 37 24.11 10.90 2.68
CA ASN A 37 23.26 11.12 1.52
C ASN A 37 21.80 11.29 1.95
N GLN A 38 21.26 12.50 1.83
CA GLN A 38 19.85 12.78 2.08
C GLN A 38 19.02 12.37 0.87
N VAL A 39 18.03 11.50 1.11
CA VAL A 39 17.17 10.92 0.07
C VAL A 39 15.75 11.46 0.12
N ILE A 40 15.25 11.83 1.30
CA ILE A 40 13.95 12.47 1.51
C ILE A 40 14.18 13.86 2.06
N HIS A 41 13.47 14.85 1.52
CA HIS A 41 13.61 16.26 1.83
C HIS A 41 12.27 16.88 2.20
N ASP A 42 12.07 17.20 3.48
CA ASP A 42 10.97 17.98 4.02
C ASP A 42 9.58 17.49 3.57
N VAL A 43 9.35 16.18 3.67
CA VAL A 43 8.10 15.56 3.23
C VAL A 43 7.06 15.61 4.34
N SER A 44 5.89 16.22 4.05
CA SER A 44 4.70 16.19 4.90
C SER A 44 3.52 15.62 4.10
N LEU A 45 2.87 14.58 4.65
CA LEU A 45 1.80 13.82 3.96
C LEU A 45 0.88 13.15 4.97
N ASP A 46 -0.43 13.19 4.71
CA ASP A 46 -1.46 12.42 5.43
C ASP A 46 -2.03 11.32 4.55
N ILE A 47 -2.14 10.10 5.10
CA ILE A 47 -2.78 8.93 4.46
C ILE A 47 -3.95 8.53 5.34
N PHE A 48 -5.16 8.45 4.76
CA PHE A 48 -6.38 8.20 5.52
C PHE A 48 -6.72 6.71 5.61
N PRO A 49 -7.49 6.29 6.63
CA PRO A 49 -7.92 4.91 6.76
C PRO A 49 -8.71 4.42 5.54
N LYS A 50 -8.44 3.19 5.13
CA LYS A 50 -9.19 2.50 4.06
C LYS A 50 -9.18 3.25 2.74
N GLU A 51 -8.06 3.85 2.39
CA GLU A 51 -7.78 4.39 1.06
C GLU A 51 -6.57 3.70 0.45
N VAL A 52 -6.48 3.75 -0.88
CA VAL A 52 -5.27 3.41 -1.62
C VAL A 52 -4.53 4.71 -1.95
N MET A 53 -3.37 4.92 -1.34
CA MET A 53 -2.45 6.00 -1.66
C MET A 53 -1.38 5.49 -2.63
N ALA A 54 -1.27 6.07 -3.82
CA ALA A 54 -0.20 5.77 -4.74
C ALA A 54 0.95 6.78 -4.63
N PHE A 55 2.18 6.28 -4.55
CA PHE A 55 3.40 7.09 -4.70
C PHE A 55 3.93 6.91 -6.12
N ILE A 56 3.96 7.99 -6.92
CA ILE A 56 4.47 8.02 -8.28
C ILE A 56 5.67 8.96 -8.41
N GLY A 57 6.44 8.79 -9.46
CA GLY A 57 7.63 9.62 -9.77
C GLY A 57 8.75 8.81 -10.41
N PRO A 58 9.81 9.46 -10.90
CA PRO A 58 10.94 8.81 -11.55
C PRO A 58 11.64 7.78 -10.64
N SER A 59 12.38 6.85 -11.24
CA SER A 59 13.22 5.91 -10.50
C SER A 59 14.26 6.67 -9.66
N GLY A 60 14.50 6.20 -8.44
CA GLY A 60 15.50 6.83 -7.54
C GLY A 60 15.02 8.10 -6.81
N CYS A 61 13.79 8.58 -7.00
CA CYS A 61 13.30 9.78 -6.32
C CYS A 61 12.85 9.57 -4.85
N GLY A 62 13.15 8.42 -4.22
CA GLY A 62 12.94 8.20 -2.79
C GLY A 62 11.63 7.49 -2.40
N LYS A 63 10.72 7.13 -3.33
CA LYS A 63 9.42 6.49 -3.03
C LYS A 63 9.52 5.22 -2.18
N SER A 64 10.33 4.27 -2.60
CA SER A 64 10.55 3.02 -1.85
C SER A 64 11.26 3.26 -0.51
N THR A 65 12.10 4.28 -0.43
CA THR A 65 12.70 4.70 0.85
C THR A 65 11.62 5.21 1.80
N LEU A 66 10.75 6.11 1.34
CA LEU A 66 9.63 6.62 2.15
C LEU A 66 8.68 5.49 2.55
N LEU A 67 8.33 4.60 1.60
CA LEU A 67 7.48 3.44 1.90
C LEU A 67 8.06 2.59 3.03
N ARG A 68 9.37 2.30 2.99
CA ARG A 68 10.07 1.50 4.00
C ARG A 68 10.29 2.22 5.33
N CYS A 69 10.18 3.55 5.38
CA CYS A 69 10.15 4.29 6.65
C CYS A 69 8.88 3.95 7.44
N LEU A 70 7.74 3.69 6.77
CA LEU A 70 6.45 3.44 7.42
C LEU A 70 6.40 2.15 8.27
N ASN A 71 7.31 1.20 8.03
CA ASN A 71 7.45 -0.03 8.84
C ASN A 71 8.87 -0.23 9.39
N ARG A 72 9.69 0.82 9.36
CA ARG A 72 11.06 0.81 9.85
C ARG A 72 11.96 -0.27 9.20
N MET A 73 11.65 -0.67 7.95
CA MET A 73 12.52 -1.60 7.21
C MET A 73 13.87 -1.00 6.86
N ASN A 74 13.97 0.33 6.79
CA ASN A 74 15.24 1.02 6.57
C ASN A 74 16.23 0.87 7.74
N ASP A 75 15.75 0.54 8.96
CA ASP A 75 16.61 0.26 10.12
C ASP A 75 17.57 -0.91 9.88
N LEU A 76 17.31 -1.75 8.86
CA LEU A 76 18.18 -2.85 8.45
C LEU A 76 19.36 -2.41 7.56
N VAL A 77 19.41 -1.15 7.18
CA VAL A 77 20.47 -0.57 6.33
C VAL A 77 21.38 0.29 7.18
N ASP A 78 22.65 -0.02 7.15
CA ASP A 78 23.66 0.73 7.91
C ASP A 78 23.67 2.22 7.52
N GLY A 79 23.68 3.08 8.54
CA GLY A 79 23.66 4.54 8.36
C GLY A 79 22.29 5.12 7.99
N ALA A 80 21.21 4.30 7.92
CA ALA A 80 19.87 4.80 7.70
C ALA A 80 19.35 5.53 8.94
N ARG A 81 18.86 6.77 8.77
CA ARG A 81 18.35 7.58 9.88
C ARG A 81 17.36 8.64 9.43
N ILE A 82 16.43 8.98 10.30
CA ILE A 82 15.67 10.23 10.20
C ILE A 82 16.61 11.39 10.59
N GLY A 83 16.67 12.40 9.75
CA GLY A 83 17.41 13.63 10.03
C GLY A 83 16.54 14.67 10.76
N LYS A 84 15.27 14.77 10.37
CA LYS A 84 14.27 15.69 10.93
C LYS A 84 12.87 15.12 10.72
N GLY A 85 11.91 15.61 11.48
CA GLY A 85 10.49 15.30 11.32
C GLY A 85 10.06 14.04 12.06
N SER A 86 8.82 13.61 11.80
CA SER A 86 8.20 12.46 12.46
C SER A 86 7.31 11.67 11.50
N ILE A 87 7.10 10.41 11.85
CA ILE A 87 6.11 9.52 11.21
C ILE A 87 5.25 8.94 12.32
N GLU A 88 3.96 9.20 12.26
CA GLU A 88 2.99 8.68 13.22
C GLU A 88 2.04 7.70 12.54
N ILE A 89 1.70 6.61 13.22
CA ILE A 89 0.61 5.70 12.86
C ILE A 89 -0.40 5.71 14.00
N HIS A 90 -1.64 6.11 13.70
CA HIS A 90 -2.68 6.30 14.70
C HIS A 90 -2.22 7.12 15.92
N GLY A 91 -1.50 8.23 15.66
CA GLY A 91 -1.00 9.15 16.68
C GLY A 91 0.23 8.65 17.47
N THR A 92 0.78 7.49 17.13
CA THR A 92 2.00 6.97 17.76
C THR A 92 3.20 7.23 16.85
N ASP A 93 4.20 7.99 17.32
CA ASP A 93 5.45 8.20 16.59
C ASP A 93 6.22 6.87 16.48
N LEU A 94 6.53 6.46 15.25
CA LEU A 94 7.20 5.19 14.97
C LEU A 94 8.63 5.10 15.55
N HIS A 95 9.24 6.23 15.86
CA HIS A 95 10.62 6.30 16.37
C HIS A 95 10.69 6.57 17.88
N ASP A 96 9.53 6.62 18.55
CA ASP A 96 9.52 6.59 20.01
C ASP A 96 10.20 5.33 20.53
N LYS A 97 10.98 5.47 21.60
CA LYS A 97 11.76 4.36 22.20
C LYS A 97 10.89 3.24 22.76
N SER A 98 9.62 3.50 23.04
CA SER A 98 8.65 2.52 23.52
C SER A 98 8.07 1.65 22.42
N VAL A 99 8.26 1.98 21.13
CA VAL A 99 7.69 1.25 20.00
C VAL A 99 8.43 -0.06 19.78
N ASP A 100 7.72 -1.17 19.96
CA ASP A 100 8.19 -2.49 19.56
C ASP A 100 8.09 -2.64 18.03
N VAL A 101 9.27 -2.73 17.39
CA VAL A 101 9.38 -2.87 15.92
C VAL A 101 8.77 -4.17 15.41
N ILE A 102 8.74 -5.23 16.22
CA ILE A 102 8.12 -6.50 15.83
C ILE A 102 6.60 -6.31 15.77
N GLU A 103 6.00 -5.70 16.78
CA GLU A 103 4.57 -5.40 16.79
C GLU A 103 4.20 -4.40 15.69
N LEU A 104 5.03 -3.38 15.44
CA LEU A 104 4.84 -2.47 14.31
C LEU A 104 4.76 -3.23 12.98
N ARG A 105 5.70 -4.15 12.71
CA ARG A 105 5.75 -4.91 11.45
C ARG A 105 4.65 -5.96 11.31
N LYS A 106 3.95 -6.33 12.38
CA LYS A 106 2.72 -7.12 12.30
C LYS A 106 1.56 -6.25 11.80
N ARG A 107 1.44 -5.02 12.34
CA ARG A 107 0.39 -4.06 11.98
C ARG A 107 0.59 -3.44 10.59
N VAL A 108 1.84 -3.32 10.14
CA VAL A 108 2.22 -2.71 8.86
C VAL A 108 2.93 -3.74 8.00
N GLY A 109 2.14 -4.50 7.25
CA GLY A 109 2.62 -5.56 6.35
C GLY A 109 3.27 -4.99 5.09
N MET A 110 4.17 -5.76 4.46
CA MET A 110 4.86 -5.34 3.25
C MET A 110 4.89 -6.42 2.18
N VAL A 111 4.56 -6.00 0.97
CA VAL A 111 4.69 -6.77 -0.27
C VAL A 111 5.80 -6.14 -1.11
N PHE A 112 6.82 -6.93 -1.46
CA PHE A 112 8.01 -6.47 -2.16
C PHE A 112 7.83 -6.52 -3.68
N GLN A 113 8.63 -5.74 -4.39
CA GLN A 113 8.69 -5.67 -5.85
C GLN A 113 8.94 -7.05 -6.48
N LYS A 114 9.92 -7.78 -5.97
CA LYS A 114 10.18 -9.16 -6.37
C LYS A 114 9.42 -10.09 -5.44
N SER A 115 8.57 -10.93 -6.00
CA SER A 115 7.93 -11.99 -5.24
C SER A 115 9.01 -12.85 -4.57
N ASN A 116 8.87 -13.03 -3.26
CA ASN A 116 9.85 -13.71 -2.42
C ASN A 116 9.19 -14.79 -1.55
N PRO A 117 8.55 -15.79 -2.15
CA PRO A 117 8.04 -16.91 -1.37
C PRO A 117 9.20 -17.60 -0.64
N PHE A 118 8.93 -18.13 0.55
CA PHE A 118 9.90 -18.97 1.24
C PHE A 118 10.07 -20.31 0.50
N PRO A 119 11.25 -20.97 0.59
CA PRO A 119 11.48 -22.31 0.04
C PRO A 119 10.73 -23.38 0.84
N LYS A 120 9.43 -23.23 0.92
CA LYS A 120 8.47 -24.00 1.69
C LYS A 120 7.23 -24.27 0.85
N SER A 121 6.28 -25.04 1.38
CA SER A 121 5.00 -25.27 0.71
C SER A 121 4.16 -23.97 0.63
N ILE A 122 3.14 -23.98 -0.22
CA ILE A 122 2.15 -22.89 -0.35
C ILE A 122 1.51 -22.64 1.02
N TYR A 123 1.02 -23.70 1.68
CA TYR A 123 0.45 -23.63 3.02
C TYR A 123 1.42 -23.01 4.04
N GLN A 124 2.65 -23.51 4.08
CA GLN A 124 3.65 -23.04 5.04
C GLN A 124 4.05 -21.58 4.81
N ASN A 125 4.00 -21.07 3.58
CA ASN A 125 4.24 -19.66 3.32
C ASN A 125 3.21 -18.77 4.00
N VAL A 126 1.92 -19.11 3.93
CA VAL A 126 0.84 -18.34 4.55
C VAL A 126 0.79 -18.54 6.06
N ALA A 127 0.94 -19.78 6.52
CA ALA A 127 0.89 -20.13 7.94
C ALA A 127 2.07 -19.58 8.76
N TYR A 128 3.20 -19.23 8.11
CA TYR A 128 4.46 -18.90 8.78
C TYR A 128 4.33 -17.75 9.79
N GLY A 129 3.68 -16.66 9.41
CA GLY A 129 3.49 -15.50 10.28
C GLY A 129 2.68 -15.85 11.53
N LEU A 130 1.60 -16.62 11.38
CA LEU A 130 0.75 -17.08 12.48
C LEU A 130 1.53 -17.95 13.46
N GLN A 131 2.36 -18.86 12.94
CA GLN A 131 3.19 -19.75 13.76
C GLN A 131 4.22 -18.97 14.60
N ILE A 132 4.87 -17.95 14.00
CA ILE A 132 5.82 -17.06 14.71
C ILE A 132 5.09 -16.26 15.79
N GLN A 133 3.85 -15.84 15.56
CA GLN A 133 3.01 -15.17 16.56
C GLN A 133 2.55 -16.10 17.69
N GLY A 134 2.89 -17.39 17.62
CA GLY A 134 2.57 -18.38 18.66
C GLY A 134 1.18 -19.01 18.54
N VAL A 135 0.49 -18.84 17.40
CA VAL A 135 -0.77 -19.54 17.12
C VAL A 135 -0.47 -21.04 16.99
N ARG A 136 -1.02 -21.85 17.90
CA ARG A 136 -0.77 -23.30 17.97
C ARG A 136 -1.93 -24.16 17.49
N SER A 137 -3.13 -23.58 17.44
CA SER A 137 -4.34 -24.30 16.98
C SER A 137 -4.26 -24.52 15.47
N LYS A 138 -4.13 -25.80 15.08
CA LYS A 138 -4.11 -26.18 13.65
C LYS A 138 -5.38 -25.70 12.93
N ARG A 139 -6.55 -25.85 13.58
CA ARG A 139 -7.84 -25.40 13.00
C ARG A 139 -7.82 -23.90 12.69
N VAL A 140 -7.34 -23.07 13.63
CA VAL A 140 -7.26 -21.60 13.41
C VAL A 140 -6.31 -21.26 12.28
N ILE A 141 -5.15 -21.95 12.21
CA ILE A 141 -4.19 -21.74 11.12
C ILE A 141 -4.80 -22.16 9.79
N ASP A 142 -5.46 -23.33 9.71
CA ASP A 142 -6.12 -23.81 8.46
C ASP A 142 -7.18 -22.81 7.97
N GLU A 143 -8.04 -22.32 8.87
CA GLU A 143 -9.07 -21.32 8.58
C GLU A 143 -8.45 -20.02 8.03
N LYS A 144 -7.39 -19.51 8.71
CA LYS A 144 -6.71 -18.27 8.27
C LYS A 144 -5.93 -18.43 6.97
N VAL A 145 -5.33 -19.59 6.72
CA VAL A 145 -4.66 -19.91 5.45
C VAL A 145 -5.66 -19.88 4.31
N GLU A 146 -6.81 -20.57 4.45
CA GLU A 146 -7.86 -20.57 3.44
C GLU A 146 -8.40 -19.16 3.20
N GLU A 147 -8.76 -18.43 4.26
CA GLU A 147 -9.26 -17.05 4.17
C GLU A 147 -8.28 -16.15 3.40
N SER A 148 -7.00 -16.19 3.76
CA SER A 148 -5.98 -15.35 3.14
C SER A 148 -5.74 -15.69 1.68
N LEU A 149 -5.77 -16.98 1.32
CA LEU A 149 -5.67 -17.43 -0.06
C LEU A 149 -6.92 -17.05 -0.88
N ARG A 150 -8.11 -17.05 -0.27
CA ARG A 150 -9.34 -16.54 -0.91
C ARG A 150 -9.27 -15.03 -1.12
N LYS A 151 -8.90 -14.26 -0.08
CA LYS A 151 -8.73 -12.81 -0.17
C LYS A 151 -7.68 -12.41 -1.22
N SER A 152 -6.65 -13.23 -1.43
CA SER A 152 -5.64 -13.00 -2.48
C SER A 152 -6.00 -13.55 -3.86
N ALA A 153 -7.26 -14.00 -4.05
CA ALA A 153 -7.76 -14.63 -5.29
C ALA A 153 -6.87 -15.78 -5.80
N LEU A 154 -6.29 -16.57 -4.88
CA LEU A 154 -5.38 -17.66 -5.20
C LEU A 154 -5.95 -19.04 -4.83
N TRP A 155 -6.93 -19.11 -3.93
CA TRP A 155 -7.46 -20.35 -3.37
C TRP A 155 -7.85 -21.38 -4.42
N GLU A 156 -8.66 -21.01 -5.41
CA GLU A 156 -9.18 -21.94 -6.41
C GLU A 156 -8.05 -22.54 -7.31
N GLU A 157 -6.93 -21.86 -7.39
CA GLU A 157 -5.77 -22.31 -8.17
C GLU A 157 -4.85 -23.26 -7.40
N VAL A 158 -4.92 -23.25 -6.04
CA VAL A 158 -3.93 -23.94 -5.20
C VAL A 158 -4.52 -24.88 -4.14
N LYS A 159 -5.84 -24.91 -3.92
CA LYS A 159 -6.49 -25.65 -2.83
C LYS A 159 -6.14 -27.15 -2.81
N ASP A 160 -5.93 -27.76 -3.99
CA ASP A 160 -5.63 -29.18 -4.10
C ASP A 160 -4.13 -29.51 -4.06
N ARG A 161 -3.26 -28.47 -3.97
CA ARG A 161 -1.80 -28.61 -3.96
C ARG A 161 -1.09 -27.74 -2.92
N LEU A 162 -1.74 -27.47 -1.78
CA LEU A 162 -1.22 -26.62 -0.72
C LEU A 162 0.14 -27.08 -0.15
N ASN A 163 0.44 -28.37 -0.26
CA ASN A 163 1.69 -28.97 0.22
C ASN A 163 2.84 -28.91 -0.82
N GLU A 164 2.56 -28.47 -2.05
CA GLU A 164 3.61 -28.30 -3.05
C GLU A 164 4.49 -27.09 -2.76
N ASN A 165 5.73 -27.13 -3.29
CA ASN A 165 6.68 -26.04 -3.13
C ASN A 165 6.18 -24.78 -3.83
N ALA A 166 6.21 -23.63 -3.13
CA ALA A 166 5.76 -22.35 -3.64
C ALA A 166 6.54 -21.85 -4.87
N TYR A 167 7.77 -22.30 -5.07
CA TYR A 167 8.54 -21.97 -6.28
C TYR A 167 7.99 -22.60 -7.56
N GLY A 168 7.13 -23.61 -7.47
CA GLY A 168 6.42 -24.17 -8.62
C GLY A 168 5.27 -23.29 -9.13
N LEU A 169 4.94 -22.20 -8.45
CA LEU A 169 3.92 -21.25 -8.87
C LEU A 169 4.45 -20.29 -9.95
N SER A 170 3.55 -19.80 -10.82
CA SER A 170 3.88 -18.70 -11.74
C SER A 170 4.20 -17.41 -11.00
N GLY A 171 4.87 -16.44 -11.65
CA GLY A 171 5.23 -15.18 -11.03
C GLY A 171 4.03 -14.44 -10.42
N GLY A 172 2.90 -14.36 -11.12
CA GLY A 172 1.67 -13.76 -10.62
C GLY A 172 1.04 -14.52 -9.45
N GLN A 173 1.12 -15.87 -9.45
CA GLN A 173 0.69 -16.69 -8.32
C GLN A 173 1.60 -16.50 -7.12
N GLN A 174 2.93 -16.42 -7.30
CA GLN A 174 3.89 -16.15 -6.25
C GLN A 174 3.64 -14.78 -5.61
N GLN A 175 3.33 -13.76 -6.41
CA GLN A 175 3.00 -12.43 -5.89
C GLN A 175 1.72 -12.46 -5.05
N ARG A 176 0.66 -13.10 -5.54
CA ARG A 176 -0.58 -13.27 -4.76
C ARG A 176 -0.38 -14.13 -3.50
N LEU A 177 0.53 -15.11 -3.54
CA LEU A 177 0.93 -15.84 -2.34
C LEU A 177 1.65 -14.94 -1.32
N CYS A 178 2.52 -14.04 -1.77
CA CYS A 178 3.17 -13.06 -0.87
C CYS A 178 2.15 -12.09 -0.27
N ILE A 179 1.11 -11.72 -1.03
CA ILE A 179 -0.02 -10.93 -0.51
C ILE A 179 -0.81 -11.76 0.52
N ALA A 180 -1.16 -13.03 0.21
CA ALA A 180 -1.84 -13.91 1.16
C ALA A 180 -1.06 -14.07 2.47
N ARG A 181 0.26 -14.23 2.39
CA ARG A 181 1.14 -14.30 3.56
C ARG A 181 1.08 -13.03 4.41
N THR A 182 1.00 -11.87 3.76
CA THR A 182 0.86 -10.57 4.44
C THR A 182 -0.51 -10.44 5.10
N LEU A 183 -1.58 -10.86 4.42
CA LEU A 183 -2.95 -10.80 4.95
C LEU A 183 -3.19 -11.73 6.14
N ALA A 184 -2.50 -12.88 6.20
CA ALA A 184 -2.71 -13.89 7.22
C ALA A 184 -2.48 -13.40 8.66
N VAL A 185 -1.64 -12.40 8.84
CA VAL A 185 -1.36 -11.78 10.14
C VAL A 185 -2.27 -10.60 10.48
N GLU A 186 -3.27 -10.35 9.63
CA GLU A 186 -4.29 -9.30 9.80
C GLU A 186 -3.69 -7.91 10.05
N PRO A 187 -2.88 -7.38 9.12
CA PRO A 187 -2.30 -6.06 9.28
C PRO A 187 -3.39 -4.96 9.20
N GLU A 188 -3.11 -3.78 9.70
CA GLU A 188 -3.96 -2.59 9.54
C GLU A 188 -3.62 -1.83 8.25
N ILE A 189 -2.34 -1.87 7.87
CA ILE A 189 -1.76 -1.16 6.74
C ILE A 189 -0.98 -2.14 5.88
N ILE A 190 -1.14 -2.04 4.55
CA ILE A 190 -0.40 -2.84 3.59
C ILE A 190 0.45 -1.92 2.71
N LEU A 191 1.76 -2.12 2.75
CA LEU A 191 2.72 -1.43 1.90
C LEU A 191 3.06 -2.31 0.70
N MET A 192 3.01 -1.76 -0.51
CA MET A 192 3.32 -2.49 -1.74
C MET A 192 4.38 -1.73 -2.55
N ASP A 193 5.55 -2.31 -2.68
CA ASP A 193 6.66 -1.73 -3.46
C ASP A 193 6.64 -2.33 -4.87
N GLU A 194 6.11 -1.59 -5.85
CA GLU A 194 6.00 -1.99 -7.28
C GLU A 194 5.43 -3.42 -7.49
N PRO A 195 4.25 -3.75 -6.94
CA PRO A 195 3.77 -5.13 -6.83
C PRO A 195 3.50 -5.83 -8.17
N CYS A 196 3.45 -5.10 -9.29
CA CYS A 196 3.15 -5.63 -10.62
C CYS A 196 4.30 -5.50 -11.62
N SER A 197 5.46 -4.94 -11.23
CA SER A 197 6.54 -4.58 -12.18
C SER A 197 7.14 -5.77 -12.95
N ALA A 198 7.05 -6.99 -12.39
CA ALA A 198 7.58 -8.21 -13.01
C ALA A 198 6.48 -9.15 -13.53
N LEU A 199 5.23 -8.69 -13.64
CA LEU A 199 4.08 -9.48 -14.01
C LEU A 199 3.64 -9.21 -15.45
N ASP A 200 3.07 -10.24 -16.09
CA ASP A 200 2.36 -10.08 -17.34
C ASP A 200 1.06 -9.28 -17.17
N PRO A 201 0.45 -8.76 -18.26
CA PRO A 201 -0.76 -7.94 -18.17
C PRO A 201 -1.95 -8.61 -17.49
N VAL A 202 -2.12 -9.94 -17.66
CA VAL A 202 -3.24 -10.69 -17.05
C VAL A 202 -3.03 -10.81 -15.53
N ALA A 203 -1.82 -11.18 -15.12
CA ALA A 203 -1.47 -11.25 -13.70
C ALA A 203 -1.53 -9.87 -13.05
N THR A 204 -1.11 -8.80 -13.75
CA THR A 204 -1.24 -7.41 -13.30
C THR A 204 -2.69 -7.05 -13.03
N GLY A 205 -3.61 -7.33 -13.97
CA GLY A 205 -5.04 -7.06 -13.79
C GLY A 205 -5.62 -7.73 -12.55
N ARG A 206 -5.25 -9.00 -12.30
CA ARG A 206 -5.69 -9.74 -11.10
C ARG A 206 -5.18 -9.12 -9.79
N VAL A 207 -3.94 -8.60 -9.76
CA VAL A 207 -3.39 -7.93 -8.58
C VAL A 207 -4.07 -6.56 -8.39
N GLU A 208 -4.38 -5.83 -9.46
CA GLU A 208 -5.12 -4.56 -9.40
C GLU A 208 -6.54 -4.76 -8.84
N GLU A 209 -7.29 -5.75 -9.34
CA GLU A 209 -8.61 -6.12 -8.82
C GLU A 209 -8.55 -6.50 -7.33
N LEU A 210 -7.50 -7.24 -6.95
CA LEU A 210 -7.26 -7.60 -5.56
C LEU A 210 -7.03 -6.37 -4.69
N ILE A 211 -6.21 -5.41 -5.09
CA ILE A 211 -5.97 -4.16 -4.35
C ILE A 211 -7.28 -3.39 -4.15
N LEU A 212 -8.10 -3.28 -5.21
CA LEU A 212 -9.40 -2.62 -5.14
C LEU A 212 -10.37 -3.32 -4.17
N GLY A 213 -10.34 -4.64 -4.08
CA GLY A 213 -11.12 -5.40 -3.12
C GLY A 213 -10.66 -5.19 -1.68
N LEU A 214 -9.33 -5.16 -1.47
CA LEU A 214 -8.73 -5.03 -0.14
C LEU A 214 -8.91 -3.65 0.50
N LYS A 215 -9.05 -2.56 -0.27
CA LYS A 215 -9.15 -1.20 0.27
C LYS A 215 -10.33 -0.99 1.24
N ASN A 216 -11.38 -1.81 1.14
CA ASN A 216 -12.52 -1.73 2.05
C ASN A 216 -12.18 -2.15 3.48
N GLU A 217 -11.14 -2.96 3.65
CA GLU A 217 -10.69 -3.50 4.94
C GLU A 217 -9.37 -2.85 5.40
N TYR A 218 -8.47 -2.55 4.47
CA TYR A 218 -7.09 -2.15 4.75
C TYR A 218 -6.77 -0.76 4.22
N THR A 219 -5.85 -0.06 4.89
CA THR A 219 -5.17 1.11 4.33
C THR A 219 -4.01 0.63 3.48
N ILE A 220 -3.91 1.08 2.22
CA ILE A 220 -2.91 0.56 1.28
C ILE A 220 -2.04 1.69 0.76
N VAL A 221 -0.72 1.52 0.79
CA VAL A 221 0.24 2.44 0.16
C VAL A 221 0.98 1.68 -0.93
N VAL A 222 0.86 2.13 -2.16
CA VAL A 222 1.47 1.48 -3.33
C VAL A 222 2.50 2.40 -3.96
N VAL A 223 3.73 1.94 -4.10
CA VAL A 223 4.72 2.56 -4.99
C VAL A 223 4.56 1.95 -6.38
N THR A 224 4.46 2.78 -7.40
CA THR A 224 4.48 2.32 -8.80
C THR A 224 5.09 3.39 -9.70
N HIS A 225 5.80 2.94 -10.74
CA HIS A 225 6.23 3.79 -11.84
C HIS A 225 5.23 3.75 -13.03
N ASN A 226 4.20 2.91 -12.95
CA ASN A 226 3.16 2.81 -13.96
C ASN A 226 1.99 3.76 -13.61
N MET A 227 1.92 4.89 -14.33
CA MET A 227 0.89 5.90 -14.13
C MET A 227 -0.52 5.39 -14.39
N GLN A 228 -0.69 4.51 -15.39
CA GLN A 228 -2.00 3.92 -15.69
C GLN A 228 -2.47 3.03 -14.54
N GLN A 229 -1.56 2.26 -13.94
CA GLN A 229 -1.87 1.47 -12.75
C GLN A 229 -2.31 2.38 -11.59
N ALA A 230 -1.51 3.40 -11.26
CA ALA A 230 -1.89 4.37 -10.21
C ALA A 230 -3.29 4.95 -10.46
N GLY A 231 -3.56 5.37 -11.69
CA GLY A 231 -4.86 5.93 -12.10
C GLY A 231 -6.05 4.98 -11.91
N ARG A 232 -5.82 3.64 -12.02
CA ARG A 232 -6.90 2.65 -11.87
C ARG A 232 -7.16 2.25 -10.42
N ILE A 233 -6.11 2.16 -9.59
CA ILE A 233 -6.23 1.52 -8.28
C ILE A 233 -6.26 2.48 -7.10
N SER A 234 -5.76 3.72 -7.24
CA SER A 234 -5.63 4.61 -6.09
C SER A 234 -6.76 5.63 -5.96
N ASP A 235 -7.06 5.99 -4.73
CA ASP A 235 -7.98 7.07 -4.37
C ASP A 235 -7.25 8.42 -4.38
N ARG A 236 -6.02 8.45 -3.85
CA ARG A 236 -5.13 9.62 -3.85
C ARG A 236 -3.77 9.24 -4.40
N THR A 237 -3.11 10.21 -5.02
CA THR A 237 -1.79 10.05 -5.63
C THR A 237 -0.86 11.14 -5.15
N ALA A 238 0.34 10.75 -4.71
CA ALA A 238 1.43 11.62 -4.32
C ALA A 238 2.57 11.52 -5.35
N PHE A 239 2.89 12.63 -6.00
CA PHE A 239 3.99 12.72 -6.95
C PHE A 239 5.26 13.18 -6.28
N PHE A 240 6.33 12.38 -6.42
CA PHE A 240 7.65 12.64 -5.86
C PHE A 240 8.68 12.93 -6.94
N TYR A 241 9.57 13.89 -6.66
CA TYR A 241 10.71 14.20 -7.51
C TYR A 241 11.91 14.63 -6.66
N LEU A 242 13.07 14.01 -6.89
CA LEU A 242 14.34 14.29 -6.16
C LEU A 242 14.15 14.36 -4.64
N GLY A 243 13.47 13.36 -4.08
CA GLY A 243 13.24 13.24 -2.63
C GLY A 243 12.17 14.16 -2.05
N LYS A 244 11.51 14.98 -2.85
CA LYS A 244 10.48 15.94 -2.42
C LYS A 244 9.10 15.49 -2.85
N LEU A 245 8.10 15.76 -2.01
CA LEU A 245 6.70 15.69 -2.40
C LEU A 245 6.34 16.93 -3.21
N ILE A 246 6.03 16.76 -4.48
CA ILE A 246 5.69 17.86 -5.39
C ILE A 246 4.21 18.20 -5.28
N GLU A 247 3.36 17.17 -5.34
CA GLU A 247 1.91 17.32 -5.29
C GLU A 247 1.27 16.06 -4.73
N CYS A 248 0.21 16.21 -3.93
CA CYS A 248 -0.62 15.12 -3.45
C CYS A 248 -2.08 15.55 -3.45
N ASP A 249 -2.93 14.82 -4.17
CA ASP A 249 -4.36 15.08 -4.25
C ASP A 249 -5.14 13.82 -4.64
N GLN A 250 -6.45 13.94 -4.82
CA GLN A 250 -7.27 12.88 -5.42
C GLN A 250 -6.67 12.45 -6.76
N THR A 251 -6.61 11.15 -7.00
CA THR A 251 -6.00 10.57 -8.20
C THR A 251 -6.54 11.17 -9.48
N LYS A 252 -7.86 11.35 -9.57
CA LYS A 252 -8.48 12.00 -10.74
C LYS A 252 -7.95 13.41 -11.00
N LYS A 253 -7.74 14.20 -9.92
CA LYS A 253 -7.22 15.57 -10.05
C LYS A 253 -5.76 15.56 -10.51
N ILE A 254 -4.93 14.70 -9.91
CA ILE A 254 -3.52 14.56 -10.31
C ILE A 254 -3.39 14.22 -11.80
N PHE A 255 -4.21 13.31 -12.33
CA PHE A 255 -4.08 12.84 -13.72
C PHE A 255 -4.80 13.71 -14.76
N LEU A 256 -5.85 14.44 -14.38
CA LEU A 256 -6.68 15.22 -15.34
C LEU A 256 -6.43 16.72 -15.26
N ASN A 257 -6.13 17.26 -14.08
CA ASN A 257 -5.94 18.69 -13.87
C ASN A 257 -5.01 18.94 -12.68
N PRO A 258 -3.72 18.57 -12.77
CA PRO A 258 -2.75 18.80 -11.72
C PRO A 258 -2.56 20.29 -11.46
N SER A 259 -2.27 20.65 -10.21
CA SER A 259 -2.06 22.05 -9.81
C SER A 259 -0.63 22.53 -10.03
N LYS A 260 0.31 21.59 -10.27
CA LYS A 260 1.73 21.86 -10.48
C LYS A 260 2.14 21.53 -11.90
N GLN A 261 2.82 22.47 -12.57
CA GLN A 261 3.35 22.27 -13.93
C GLN A 261 4.27 21.05 -13.98
N GLN A 262 5.08 20.83 -12.95
CA GLN A 262 5.99 19.70 -12.85
C GLN A 262 5.26 18.36 -12.84
N THR A 263 4.09 18.29 -12.21
CA THR A 263 3.21 17.12 -12.24
C THR A 263 2.65 16.89 -13.63
N GLU A 264 2.18 17.95 -14.28
CA GLU A 264 1.65 17.89 -15.65
C GLU A 264 2.71 17.39 -16.64
N ASP A 265 3.92 17.93 -16.56
CA ASP A 265 5.04 17.55 -17.43
C ASP A 265 5.42 16.06 -17.22
N TYR A 266 5.41 15.57 -15.97
CA TYR A 266 5.68 14.17 -15.68
C TYR A 266 4.60 13.24 -16.26
N ILE A 267 3.32 13.56 -16.05
CA ILE A 267 2.20 12.73 -16.50
C ILE A 267 2.08 12.74 -18.03
N SER A 268 2.37 13.87 -18.68
CA SER A 268 2.33 14.00 -20.16
C SER A 268 3.57 13.40 -20.84
N GLY A 269 4.54 12.88 -20.10
CA GLY A 269 5.79 12.32 -20.65
C GLY A 269 6.78 13.36 -21.17
N LYS A 270 6.60 14.64 -20.82
CA LYS A 270 7.52 15.74 -21.17
C LYS A 270 8.67 15.90 -20.18
N PHE A 271 8.74 15.01 -19.22
CA PHE A 271 9.72 15.02 -18.15
C PHE A 271 10.99 14.29 -18.63
N GLY A 272 12.05 15.00 -18.92
CA GLY A 272 13.33 14.48 -19.38
C GLY A 272 14.44 15.52 -19.24
#